data_b9a9d915b316cd0319ad3c022b92cf02
#
_entry.id   b9a9d915b316cd0319ad3c022b92cf02
#
_cell.length_a   1.000
_cell.length_b   1.000
_cell.length_c   1.000
_cell.angle_alpha   90.00
_cell.angle_beta   90.00
_cell.angle_gamma   90.00
#
_symmetry.space_group_name_H-M   'P 1'
#
loop_
_entity.id
_entity.type
_entity.pdbx_description
1 polymer ?
#
loop_
_entity_poly.entity_id
_entity_poly.type
_entity_poly.pdbx_seq_one_letter_code
_entity_poly.pdbx_strand_id
1 'polypeptide(L)'
;IENWDKDGDGELSMEEAAAVSSIGTMFAKRTFTSFKELGFFGEVIFGSRAFEEVNVSGAIIMPGHCKAVSNGCFLKATVNTIDVPSSVTFLDSTCFMNSKIKNLIFRSKTPPKRYGYWEFLYAQIERIYVPDESIELYRAVGWGGKLLFIPLSEYHP
;
A
#
# COMPACT_ATOMS: atom_id res chain seq x y z
N ILE A 1 -6.20 13.76 -11.70
CA ILE A 1 -5.48 13.84 -12.98
C ILE A 1 -5.29 15.31 -13.37
N GLU A 2 -6.31 16.13 -13.42
CA GLU A 2 -6.26 17.55 -13.83
C GLU A 2 -5.08 18.37 -13.25
N ASN A 3 -4.60 18.05 -12.06
CA ASN A 3 -3.47 18.77 -11.46
C ASN A 3 -2.09 18.31 -11.99
N TRP A 4 -2.02 17.17 -12.67
CA TRP A 4 -0.78 16.54 -13.12
C TRP A 4 -0.70 16.39 -14.64
N ASP A 5 -1.84 16.42 -15.33
CA ASP A 5 -1.99 16.48 -16.76
C ASP A 5 -1.55 17.88 -17.24
N LYS A 6 -0.33 17.97 -17.74
CA LYS A 6 0.30 19.25 -18.10
C LYS A 6 -0.02 19.68 -19.53
N ASP A 7 -0.27 18.71 -20.40
CA ASP A 7 -0.57 18.98 -21.80
C ASP A 7 -2.08 19.05 -22.09
N GLY A 8 -2.91 18.65 -21.09
CA GLY A 8 -4.35 18.80 -21.12
C GLY A 8 -5.06 17.77 -22.02
N ASP A 9 -4.41 16.63 -22.28
CA ASP A 9 -4.99 15.60 -23.17
C ASP A 9 -6.01 14.69 -22.42
N GLY A 10 -6.12 14.83 -21.10
CA GLY A 10 -7.05 14.09 -20.23
C GLY A 10 -6.51 12.76 -19.73
N GLU A 11 -5.28 12.41 -20.09
CA GLU A 11 -4.58 11.20 -19.62
C GLU A 11 -3.41 11.62 -18.72
N LEU A 12 -2.77 10.65 -18.07
CA LEU A 12 -1.56 10.86 -17.30
C LEU A 12 -0.43 10.06 -17.96
N SER A 13 0.41 10.73 -18.70
CA SER A 13 1.58 10.13 -19.32
C SER A 13 2.58 9.62 -18.25
N MET A 14 3.45 8.71 -18.64
CA MET A 14 4.51 8.21 -17.71
C MET A 14 5.45 9.33 -17.26
N GLU A 15 5.70 10.32 -18.12
CA GLU A 15 6.55 11.47 -17.80
C GLU A 15 5.89 12.38 -16.78
N GLU A 16 4.60 12.62 -16.91
CA GLU A 16 3.80 13.39 -15.96
C GLU A 16 3.66 12.66 -14.63
N ALA A 17 3.38 11.35 -14.66
CA ALA A 17 3.34 10.51 -13.47
C ALA A 17 4.69 10.53 -12.72
N ALA A 18 5.81 10.41 -13.46
CA ALA A 18 7.15 10.46 -12.88
C ALA A 18 7.50 11.84 -12.25
N ALA A 19 6.85 12.90 -12.69
CA ALA A 19 7.04 14.25 -12.15
C ALA A 19 6.21 14.55 -10.90
N VAL A 20 5.29 13.66 -10.50
CA VAL A 20 4.48 13.84 -9.30
C VAL A 20 5.34 13.65 -8.05
N SER A 21 5.49 14.70 -7.25
CA SER A 21 6.29 14.67 -6.02
C SER A 21 5.47 14.43 -4.75
N SER A 22 4.17 14.65 -4.78
CA SER A 22 3.26 14.39 -3.65
C SER A 22 1.84 14.16 -4.11
N ILE A 23 1.16 13.22 -3.46
CA ILE A 23 -0.28 12.99 -3.66
C ILE A 23 -1.13 13.53 -2.51
N GLY A 24 -0.51 13.92 -1.38
CA GLY A 24 -1.24 14.42 -0.22
C GLY A 24 -2.33 13.45 0.22
N THR A 25 -3.55 13.97 0.41
CA THR A 25 -4.76 13.19 0.75
C THR A 25 -5.77 13.13 -0.41
N MET A 26 -5.33 13.36 -1.63
CA MET A 26 -6.20 13.49 -2.82
C MET A 26 -7.09 12.27 -3.07
N PHE A 27 -6.61 11.08 -2.73
CA PHE A 27 -7.34 9.83 -2.93
C PHE A 27 -8.18 9.42 -1.70
N ALA A 28 -8.04 10.13 -0.57
CA ALA A 28 -8.84 9.84 0.62
C ALA A 28 -10.34 9.92 0.33
N LYS A 29 -11.10 8.95 0.88
CA LYS A 29 -12.57 8.87 0.74
C LYS A 29 -13.07 8.72 -0.71
N ARG A 30 -12.21 8.28 -1.62
CA ARG A 30 -12.56 8.04 -3.02
C ARG A 30 -12.90 6.59 -3.28
N THR A 31 -13.66 6.36 -4.34
CA THR A 31 -13.97 5.03 -4.86
C THR A 31 -13.48 4.94 -6.29
N PHE A 32 -12.70 3.91 -6.61
CA PHE A 32 -12.22 3.63 -7.95
C PHE A 32 -11.93 2.14 -8.14
N THR A 33 -11.72 1.71 -9.38
CA THR A 33 -11.55 0.30 -9.71
C THR A 33 -10.16 -0.19 -9.35
N SER A 34 -9.12 0.51 -9.76
CA SER A 34 -7.73 0.17 -9.47
C SER A 34 -6.84 1.42 -9.54
N PHE A 35 -5.63 1.32 -8.99
CA PHE A 35 -4.61 2.34 -9.16
C PHE A 35 -3.24 1.66 -9.33
N LYS A 36 -3.13 0.90 -10.41
CA LYS A 36 -1.86 0.24 -10.80
C LYS A 36 -0.85 1.27 -11.31
N GLU A 37 -1.35 2.32 -11.94
CA GLU A 37 -0.58 3.44 -12.48
C GLU A 37 0.23 4.17 -11.41
N LEU A 38 -0.18 4.10 -10.15
CA LEU A 38 0.58 4.62 -9.02
C LEU A 38 2.02 4.05 -8.97
N GLY A 39 2.21 2.82 -9.43
CA GLY A 39 3.52 2.19 -9.52
C GLY A 39 4.50 2.91 -10.46
N PHE A 40 4.01 3.71 -11.41
CA PHE A 40 4.83 4.50 -12.34
C PHE A 40 5.19 5.88 -11.82
N PHE A 41 4.63 6.31 -10.70
CA PHE A 41 4.97 7.59 -10.10
C PHE A 41 6.43 7.60 -9.66
N GLY A 42 7.07 8.78 -9.82
CA GLY A 42 8.45 9.00 -9.41
C GLY A 42 8.63 8.99 -7.88
N GLU A 43 9.51 9.80 -7.36
CA GLU A 43 9.73 9.92 -5.90
C GLU A 43 8.55 10.65 -5.23
N VAL A 44 7.42 9.95 -5.14
CA VAL A 44 6.20 10.51 -4.58
C VAL A 44 6.16 10.35 -3.06
N ILE A 45 5.83 11.43 -2.38
CA ILE A 45 5.57 11.42 -0.94
C ILE A 45 4.10 11.09 -0.70
N PHE A 46 3.84 9.98 -0.02
CA PHE A 46 2.52 9.72 0.54
C PHE A 46 2.37 10.51 1.83
N GLY A 47 1.49 11.49 1.80
CA GLY A 47 1.07 12.17 3.02
C GLY A 47 0.40 11.20 4.00
N SER A 48 0.34 11.61 5.28
CA SER A 48 -0.50 10.91 6.24
C SER A 48 -1.92 10.80 5.68
N ARG A 49 -2.54 9.61 5.80
CA ARG A 49 -3.91 9.34 5.35
C ARG A 49 -4.16 9.48 3.85
N ALA A 50 -3.15 9.26 3.01
CA ALA A 50 -3.25 9.43 1.56
C ALA A 50 -4.40 8.62 0.93
N PHE A 51 -4.67 7.43 1.44
CA PHE A 51 -5.74 6.53 1.01
C PHE A 51 -6.72 6.20 2.15
N GLU A 52 -6.90 7.11 3.11
CA GLU A 52 -7.88 6.93 4.20
C GLU A 52 -9.29 6.74 3.64
N GLU A 53 -10.01 5.74 4.14
CA GLU A 53 -11.41 5.43 3.75
C GLU A 53 -11.60 5.22 2.23
N VAL A 54 -10.53 4.90 1.49
CA VAL A 54 -10.64 4.59 0.06
C VAL A 54 -11.40 3.27 -0.15
N ASN A 55 -12.13 3.18 -1.24
CA ASN A 55 -12.77 1.94 -1.68
C ASN A 55 -12.28 1.55 -3.07
N VAL A 56 -11.49 0.47 -3.16
CA VAL A 56 -10.86 0.02 -4.41
C VAL A 56 -11.16 -1.46 -4.64
N SER A 57 -11.93 -1.76 -5.67
CA SER A 57 -12.30 -3.14 -6.01
C SER A 57 -11.17 -3.96 -6.64
N GLY A 58 -10.12 -3.32 -7.12
CA GLY A 58 -8.94 -3.94 -7.71
C GLY A 58 -7.68 -3.69 -6.89
N ALA A 59 -6.59 -3.30 -7.55
CA ALA A 59 -5.28 -3.20 -6.93
C ALA A 59 -4.77 -1.76 -6.79
N ILE A 60 -4.07 -1.50 -5.68
CA ILE A 60 -3.16 -0.37 -5.50
C ILE A 60 -1.74 -0.93 -5.49
N ILE A 61 -0.91 -0.53 -6.46
CA ILE A 61 0.51 -0.89 -6.51
C ILE A 61 1.31 0.32 -6.05
N MET A 62 1.99 0.20 -4.92
CA MET A 62 2.80 1.31 -4.39
C MET A 62 4.09 1.47 -5.19
N PRO A 63 4.56 2.71 -5.43
CA PRO A 63 5.81 2.98 -6.15
C PRO A 63 7.03 2.29 -5.54
N GLY A 64 7.93 1.80 -6.41
CA GLY A 64 9.08 1.01 -6.02
C GLY A 64 10.15 1.72 -5.19
N HIS A 65 10.06 3.04 -5.03
CA HIS A 65 10.99 3.84 -4.21
C HIS A 65 10.43 4.22 -2.83
N CYS A 66 9.15 3.92 -2.54
CA CYS A 66 8.55 4.18 -1.23
C CYS A 66 9.35 3.51 -0.12
N LYS A 67 9.67 4.25 0.94
CA LYS A 67 10.44 3.75 2.10
C LYS A 67 9.55 3.36 3.27
N ALA A 68 8.33 3.89 3.31
CA ALA A 68 7.39 3.66 4.39
C ALA A 68 5.95 3.61 3.89
N VAL A 69 5.10 2.91 4.65
CA VAL A 69 3.65 3.12 4.60
C VAL A 69 3.33 4.14 5.69
N SER A 70 3.00 5.36 5.28
CA SER A 70 2.84 6.51 6.16
C SER A 70 1.68 6.36 7.15
N ASN A 71 1.67 7.21 8.19
CA ASN A 71 0.65 7.21 9.23
C ASN A 71 -0.77 7.26 8.65
N GLY A 72 -1.60 6.29 9.04
CA GLY A 72 -2.99 6.20 8.60
C GLY A 72 -3.17 6.04 7.08
N CYS A 73 -2.13 5.72 6.31
CA CYS A 73 -2.18 5.72 4.85
C CYS A 73 -3.41 4.97 4.31
N PHE A 74 -3.70 3.78 4.83
CA PHE A 74 -4.86 2.96 4.46
C PHE A 74 -5.84 2.80 5.62
N LEU A 75 -5.92 3.78 6.51
CA LEU A 75 -6.87 3.79 7.64
C LEU A 75 -8.30 3.63 7.12
N LYS A 76 -9.03 2.62 7.63
CA LYS A 76 -10.42 2.30 7.21
C LYS A 76 -10.59 2.04 5.70
N ALA A 77 -9.52 1.80 4.96
CA ALA A 77 -9.58 1.50 3.53
C ALA A 77 -10.25 0.14 3.29
N THR A 78 -10.96 0.02 2.18
CA THR A 78 -11.46 -1.25 1.64
C THR A 78 -10.80 -1.47 0.28
N VAL A 79 -9.89 -2.45 0.19
CA VAL A 79 -9.09 -2.67 -1.02
C VAL A 79 -8.97 -4.17 -1.30
N ASN A 80 -9.14 -4.57 -2.56
CA ASN A 80 -8.92 -5.97 -2.93
C ASN A 80 -7.43 -6.35 -2.77
N THR A 81 -6.53 -5.58 -3.38
CA THR A 81 -5.09 -5.88 -3.32
C THR A 81 -4.27 -4.62 -3.08
N ILE A 82 -3.35 -4.67 -2.11
CA ILE A 82 -2.31 -3.67 -1.92
C ILE A 82 -0.97 -4.35 -2.11
N ASP A 83 -0.16 -3.84 -3.05
CA ASP A 83 1.19 -4.34 -3.34
C ASP A 83 2.22 -3.35 -2.80
N VAL A 84 2.93 -3.78 -1.75
CA VAL A 84 3.94 -2.99 -1.03
C VAL A 84 5.32 -3.38 -1.53
N PRO A 85 6.10 -2.46 -2.14
CA PRO A 85 7.38 -2.77 -2.74
C PRO A 85 8.45 -3.15 -1.71
N SER A 86 9.51 -3.81 -2.18
CA SER A 86 10.63 -4.24 -1.34
C SER A 86 11.44 -3.09 -0.71
N SER A 87 11.29 -1.89 -1.25
CA SER A 87 11.92 -0.67 -0.72
C SER A 87 11.30 -0.18 0.60
N VAL A 88 10.08 -0.62 0.93
CA VAL A 88 9.41 -0.28 2.19
C VAL A 88 10.06 -1.04 3.33
N THR A 89 10.70 -0.30 4.23
CA THR A 89 11.36 -0.83 5.42
C THR A 89 10.64 -0.47 6.72
N PHE A 90 9.53 0.28 6.60
CA PHE A 90 8.90 0.88 7.76
C PHE A 90 7.36 0.98 7.60
N LEU A 91 6.64 0.59 8.65
CA LEU A 91 5.20 0.79 8.79
C LEU A 91 4.95 1.80 9.90
N ASP A 92 4.34 2.92 9.53
CA ASP A 92 3.99 3.96 10.49
C ASP A 92 2.66 3.65 11.19
N SER A 93 2.41 4.32 12.28
CA SER A 93 1.26 4.07 13.15
C SER A 93 -0.06 4.11 12.37
N THR A 94 -0.96 3.22 12.71
CA THR A 94 -2.33 3.14 12.15
C THR A 94 -2.44 2.93 10.64
N CYS A 95 -1.34 2.63 9.93
CA CYS A 95 -1.31 2.63 8.47
C CYS A 95 -2.36 1.69 7.81
N PHE A 96 -2.72 0.58 8.47
CA PHE A 96 -3.78 -0.33 8.02
C PHE A 96 -4.93 -0.48 9.04
N MET A 97 -5.00 0.38 10.04
CA MET A 97 -5.99 0.27 11.11
C MET A 97 -7.42 0.33 10.56
N ASN A 98 -8.30 -0.56 11.06
CA ASN A 98 -9.70 -0.69 10.62
C ASN A 98 -9.88 -0.96 9.12
N SER A 99 -8.84 -1.34 8.38
CA SER A 99 -8.94 -1.64 6.95
C SER A 99 -9.58 -3.01 6.68
N LYS A 100 -10.12 -3.17 5.46
CA LYS A 100 -10.56 -4.45 4.89
C LYS A 100 -9.75 -4.71 3.63
N ILE A 101 -8.82 -5.67 3.68
CA ILE A 101 -7.91 -5.98 2.59
C ILE A 101 -7.97 -7.47 2.30
N LYS A 102 -8.26 -7.84 1.07
CA LYS A 102 -8.27 -9.25 0.68
C LYS A 102 -6.84 -9.78 0.54
N ASN A 103 -5.98 -9.08 -0.21
CA ASN A 103 -4.59 -9.49 -0.43
C ASN A 103 -3.67 -8.31 -0.08
N LEU A 104 -2.81 -8.49 0.91
CA LEU A 104 -1.72 -7.57 1.23
C LEU A 104 -0.41 -8.22 0.85
N ILE A 105 0.33 -7.63 -0.08
CA ILE A 105 1.58 -8.18 -0.59
C ILE A 105 2.74 -7.37 -0.07
N PHE A 106 3.71 -8.00 0.59
CA PHE A 106 4.99 -7.42 0.93
C PHE A 106 6.08 -8.05 0.07
N ARG A 107 6.76 -7.23 -0.73
CA ARG A 107 7.85 -7.67 -1.61
C ARG A 107 9.21 -7.75 -0.91
N SER A 108 9.33 -7.20 0.29
CA SER A 108 10.57 -7.19 1.06
C SER A 108 10.88 -8.56 1.66
N LYS A 109 12.13 -9.01 1.55
CA LYS A 109 12.64 -10.22 2.22
C LYS A 109 12.75 -10.04 3.74
N THR A 110 12.86 -8.80 4.20
CA THR A 110 12.89 -8.46 5.62
C THR A 110 11.59 -7.77 5.99
N PRO A 111 10.87 -8.25 7.02
CA PRO A 111 9.65 -7.58 7.47
C PRO A 111 9.91 -6.12 7.82
N PRO A 112 9.08 -5.18 7.33
CA PRO A 112 9.20 -3.78 7.72
C PRO A 112 9.12 -3.59 9.23
N LYS A 113 9.93 -2.69 9.77
CA LYS A 113 9.86 -2.29 11.18
C LYS A 113 8.56 -1.53 11.44
N ARG A 114 8.00 -1.66 12.65
CA ARG A 114 6.81 -0.92 13.09
C ARG A 114 7.21 0.20 14.04
N TYR A 115 6.50 1.31 13.94
CA TYR A 115 6.70 2.45 14.83
C TYR A 115 5.73 2.49 16.01
N GLY A 116 4.69 1.68 16.00
CA GLY A 116 3.67 1.66 17.03
C GLY A 116 3.16 0.24 17.31
N TYR A 117 1.91 0.20 17.79
CA TYR A 117 1.23 -1.05 18.11
C TYR A 117 -0.11 -1.18 17.36
N TRP A 118 -0.49 -0.20 16.56
CA TRP A 118 -1.82 -0.09 15.98
C TRP A 118 -1.86 -0.14 14.46
N GLU A 119 -0.74 -0.52 13.82
CA GLU A 119 -0.66 -0.60 12.36
C GLU A 119 -1.77 -1.47 11.77
N PHE A 120 -2.05 -2.60 12.42
CA PHE A 120 -3.06 -3.57 11.99
C PHE A 120 -4.25 -3.67 12.96
N LEU A 121 -4.43 -2.71 13.88
CA LEU A 121 -5.49 -2.76 14.88
C LEU A 121 -6.88 -2.78 14.19
N TYR A 122 -7.69 -3.82 14.51
CA TYR A 122 -8.99 -4.07 13.88
C TYR A 122 -8.96 -4.23 12.35
N ALA A 123 -7.79 -4.44 11.75
CA ALA A 123 -7.70 -4.73 10.34
C ALA A 123 -8.25 -6.14 10.04
N GLN A 124 -9.02 -6.23 8.97
CA GLN A 124 -9.52 -7.48 8.41
C GLN A 124 -8.73 -7.77 7.13
N ILE A 125 -7.63 -8.53 7.28
CA ILE A 125 -6.76 -8.91 6.17
C ILE A 125 -6.92 -10.42 5.97
N GLU A 126 -7.41 -10.81 4.77
CA GLU A 126 -7.63 -12.23 4.50
C GLU A 126 -6.32 -12.98 4.29
N ARG A 127 -5.38 -12.38 3.54
CA ARG A 127 -4.09 -13.00 3.20
C ARG A 127 -2.98 -11.97 3.15
N ILE A 128 -1.81 -12.34 3.66
CA ILE A 128 -0.58 -11.56 3.51
C ILE A 128 0.42 -12.41 2.75
N TYR A 129 0.77 -11.98 1.53
CA TYR A 129 1.77 -12.64 0.71
C TYR A 129 3.15 -12.04 0.96
N VAL A 130 4.13 -12.90 1.18
CA VAL A 130 5.52 -12.52 1.48
C VAL A 130 6.47 -13.42 0.69
N PRO A 131 7.73 -13.00 0.43
CA PRO A 131 8.71 -13.87 -0.23
C PRO A 131 8.80 -15.22 0.46
N ASP A 132 8.84 -16.29 -0.30
CA ASP A 132 8.75 -17.68 0.18
C ASP A 132 9.79 -18.00 1.26
N GLU A 133 11.03 -17.53 1.04
CA GLU A 133 12.13 -17.69 1.98
C GLU A 133 11.98 -16.88 3.28
N SER A 134 11.03 -15.96 3.34
CA SER A 134 10.88 -15.00 4.44
C SER A 134 9.70 -15.31 5.36
N ILE A 135 8.90 -16.33 5.07
CA ILE A 135 7.66 -16.64 5.82
C ILE A 135 7.91 -16.73 7.32
N GLU A 136 8.94 -17.45 7.75
CA GLU A 136 9.24 -17.61 9.17
C GLU A 136 9.69 -16.31 9.83
N LEU A 137 10.38 -15.42 9.08
CA LEU A 137 10.73 -14.09 9.57
C LEU A 137 9.48 -13.24 9.80
N TYR A 138 8.53 -13.26 8.85
CA TYR A 138 7.28 -12.52 8.98
C TYR A 138 6.38 -13.06 10.11
N ARG A 139 6.37 -14.36 10.31
CA ARG A 139 5.67 -14.98 11.46
C ARG A 139 6.28 -14.58 12.79
N ALA A 140 7.60 -14.48 12.85
CA ALA A 140 8.34 -14.19 14.09
C ALA A 140 8.20 -12.74 14.57
N VAL A 141 7.90 -11.77 13.70
CA VAL A 141 7.83 -10.34 14.10
C VAL A 141 6.61 -9.95 14.92
N GLY A 142 5.64 -10.86 15.09
CA GLY A 142 4.50 -10.65 15.98
C GLY A 142 3.66 -9.41 15.67
N TRP A 143 3.27 -9.23 14.39
CA TRP A 143 2.45 -8.08 13.99
C TRP A 143 1.05 -8.07 14.60
N GLY A 144 0.73 -9.04 15.43
CA GLY A 144 -0.54 -9.17 16.16
C GLY A 144 -1.65 -9.79 15.33
N GLY A 145 -2.72 -10.21 16.00
CA GLY A 145 -3.88 -10.81 15.36
C GLY A 145 -3.62 -12.20 14.78
N LYS A 146 -4.61 -12.72 14.05
CA LYS A 146 -4.51 -13.98 13.31
C LYS A 146 -4.14 -13.68 11.84
N LEU A 147 -2.99 -13.07 11.61
CA LEU A 147 -2.52 -12.77 10.26
C LEU A 147 -2.06 -14.05 9.57
N LEU A 148 -2.57 -14.31 8.37
CA LEU A 148 -2.24 -15.48 7.56
C LEU A 148 -1.15 -15.11 6.55
N PHE A 149 0.08 -15.56 6.79
CA PHE A 149 1.21 -15.38 5.87
C PHE A 149 1.30 -16.55 4.90
N ILE A 150 1.36 -16.24 3.62
CA ILE A 150 1.34 -17.17 2.48
C ILE A 150 2.56 -16.91 1.59
N PRO A 151 3.19 -17.94 0.99
CA PRO A 151 4.25 -17.76 0.01
C PRO A 151 3.80 -16.87 -1.16
N LEU A 152 4.67 -15.95 -1.56
CA LEU A 152 4.38 -15.07 -2.69
C LEU A 152 4.20 -15.83 -4.01
N SER A 153 4.84 -17.01 -4.15
CA SER A 153 4.65 -17.91 -5.29
C SER A 153 3.23 -18.45 -5.43
N GLU A 154 2.42 -18.42 -4.36
CA GLU A 154 1.01 -18.82 -4.39
C GLU A 154 0.05 -17.65 -4.73
N TYR A 155 0.57 -16.43 -4.95
CA TYR A 155 -0.27 -15.31 -5.35
C TYR A 155 -0.63 -15.38 -6.83
N HIS A 156 -1.92 -15.46 -7.12
CA HIS A 156 -2.49 -15.39 -8.47
C HIS A 156 -3.46 -14.18 -8.51
N PRO A 157 -3.16 -13.14 -9.33
CA PRO A 157 -3.95 -11.91 -9.43
C PRO A 157 -5.33 -12.11 -10.05
#